data_f132e14b93be3c3f54ec43feda2aee8d
#
_entry.id   f132e14b93be3c3f54ec43feda2aee8d
#
_cell.length_a   1.000
_cell.length_b   1.000
_cell.length_c   1.000
_cell.angle_alpha   90.00
_cell.angle_beta   90.00
_cell.angle_gamma   90.00
#
_symmetry.space_group_name_H-M   'P 1'
#
loop_
_entity.id
_entity.type
_entity.pdbx_description
1 polymer ?
#
loop_
_entity_poly.entity_id
_entity_poly.type
_entity_poly.pdbx_seq_one_letter_code
_entity_poly.pdbx_strand_id
1 'polypeptide(L)'
;MAWQLRLMVRSCMSIGLCIGMLATMGMLLGTGASYGAEVGGIYTEPTTKDLGEITKVDFFKGLKFRGWIDTYFEGNFNDPKRSVVEANQDLSVLKSRDLTIEGRTFDVHDRSFSLSLAELEIERVPGVGEVGFKLDLAFGDTQDIIVDTIKAASGKSSVSDFDRYVQHASLSYVVPIGKGIRVDIGKFVTHIGGETIESIKNHNYSHAFFYTYAIPFQDSGIRVHYDWTDAFYTEFYVVNGWNVTSDNNKAKTFGPGIGWAPSPQFSVYFNYLVGNEQTDNDKMFNNLRHLFDAQVNFAPIEELNFHLNLDYAREENATTPNGIQTAQWGGVTGWVRYRVNKAFEPTLRVEWYRDKDGFTTGVAQTLVGVTLTMNYKIGIGKFANILLRPEYRFDHSNEDFFTHRGDFQARKTQHTLGIGTVVYF
;
A
#
# COMPACT_ATOMS: atom_id res chain seq x y z
N MET A 1 -23.53 -1.72 -29.95
CA MET A 1 -22.74 -0.57 -30.37
C MET A 1 -23.07 0.73 -29.62
N ALA A 2 -24.33 1.13 -29.47
CA ALA A 2 -24.68 2.36 -28.72
C ALA A 2 -24.47 2.32 -27.22
N TRP A 3 -24.44 1.14 -26.60
CA TRP A 3 -24.23 0.95 -25.17
C TRP A 3 -22.75 1.03 -24.79
N GLN A 4 -21.86 0.54 -25.62
CA GLN A 4 -20.39 0.66 -25.44
C GLN A 4 -19.89 2.10 -25.62
N LEU A 5 -20.52 2.87 -26.52
CA LEU A 5 -20.18 4.29 -26.66
C LEU A 5 -20.57 5.13 -25.43
N ARG A 6 -21.67 4.78 -24.75
CA ARG A 6 -22.09 5.47 -23.51
C ARG A 6 -21.17 5.18 -22.31
N LEU A 7 -20.58 3.98 -22.22
CA LEU A 7 -19.59 3.67 -21.20
C LEU A 7 -18.27 4.41 -21.46
N MET A 8 -17.82 4.44 -22.73
CA MET A 8 -16.59 5.13 -23.12
C MET A 8 -16.68 6.65 -22.87
N VAL A 9 -17.81 7.26 -23.20
CA VAL A 9 -18.05 8.69 -22.95
C VAL A 9 -18.12 9.02 -21.46
N ARG A 10 -18.71 8.15 -20.63
CA ARG A 10 -18.71 8.33 -19.16
C ARG A 10 -17.30 8.20 -18.56
N SER A 11 -16.50 7.24 -19.00
CA SER A 11 -15.10 7.10 -18.57
C SER A 11 -14.24 8.28 -19.01
N CYS A 12 -14.39 8.75 -20.26
CA CYS A 12 -13.65 9.92 -20.74
C CYS A 12 -14.08 11.22 -20.03
N MET A 13 -15.37 11.39 -19.71
CA MET A 13 -15.83 12.54 -18.94
C MET A 13 -15.34 12.52 -17.49
N SER A 14 -15.24 11.35 -16.85
CA SER A 14 -14.68 11.22 -15.50
C SER A 14 -13.18 11.54 -15.45
N ILE A 15 -12.44 11.08 -16.45
CA ILE A 15 -10.99 11.39 -16.57
C ILE A 15 -10.78 12.88 -16.91
N GLY A 16 -11.59 13.46 -17.82
CA GLY A 16 -11.54 14.88 -18.16
C GLY A 16 -11.88 15.79 -16.98
N LEU A 17 -12.83 15.39 -16.11
CA LEU A 17 -13.18 16.12 -14.90
C LEU A 17 -12.07 16.06 -13.85
N CYS A 18 -11.43 14.89 -13.67
CA CYS A 18 -10.28 14.74 -12.77
C CYS A 18 -9.06 15.56 -13.24
N ILE A 19 -8.74 15.53 -14.53
CA ILE A 19 -7.63 16.32 -15.08
C ILE A 19 -7.94 17.82 -15.00
N GLY A 20 -9.17 18.24 -15.27
CA GLY A 20 -9.61 19.63 -15.14
C GLY A 20 -9.60 20.13 -13.68
N MET A 21 -10.01 19.30 -12.72
CA MET A 21 -9.91 19.61 -11.28
C MET A 21 -8.45 19.67 -10.81
N LEU A 22 -7.60 18.74 -11.25
CA LEU A 22 -6.17 18.73 -10.93
C LEU A 22 -5.46 19.98 -11.46
N ALA A 23 -5.78 20.43 -12.69
CA ALA A 23 -5.18 21.62 -13.30
C ALA A 23 -5.64 22.95 -12.66
N THR A 24 -6.89 23.04 -12.19
CA THR A 24 -7.43 24.24 -11.52
C THR A 24 -7.09 24.32 -10.04
N MET A 25 -6.86 23.19 -9.35
CA MET A 25 -6.51 23.18 -7.94
C MET A 25 -5.01 23.36 -7.67
N GLY A 26 -4.12 23.06 -8.62
CA GLY A 26 -2.66 23.30 -8.52
C GLY A 26 -2.27 24.79 -8.42
N MET A 27 -3.21 25.72 -8.54
CA MET A 27 -2.95 27.16 -8.45
C MET A 27 -3.15 27.78 -7.03
N LEU A 28 -3.50 26.99 -6.00
CA LEU A 28 -4.09 27.57 -4.77
C LEU A 28 -3.41 27.19 -3.45
N LEU A 29 -2.12 26.79 -3.36
CA LEU A 29 -1.61 26.32 -2.05
C LEU A 29 -0.19 26.70 -1.65
N GLY A 30 -0.06 27.17 -0.45
CA GLY A 30 1.18 27.46 0.25
C GLY A 30 1.21 26.97 1.71
N THR A 31 2.32 26.47 2.10
CA THR A 31 3.06 26.24 3.37
C THR A 31 2.40 25.73 4.65
N GLY A 32 3.06 24.76 5.32
CA GLY A 32 2.94 24.48 6.75
C GLY A 32 3.59 23.18 7.25
N ALA A 33 4.10 23.23 8.41
CA ALA A 33 5.02 22.40 9.19
C ALA A 33 4.78 20.88 9.26
N SER A 34 5.92 20.16 9.39
CA SER A 34 6.10 18.72 9.55
C SER A 34 5.65 18.19 10.90
N TYR A 35 4.93 17.07 10.91
CA TYR A 35 4.80 16.15 12.04
C TYR A 35 4.73 14.71 11.54
N GLY A 36 5.54 13.83 12.14
CA GLY A 36 5.48 12.39 11.99
C GLY A 36 6.50 11.84 11.00
N ALA A 37 7.34 10.95 11.49
CA ALA A 37 8.19 10.13 10.65
C ALA A 37 7.31 9.24 9.78
N GLU A 38 7.05 9.63 8.54
CA GLU A 38 6.53 8.72 7.54
C GLU A 38 7.58 7.68 7.24
N VAL A 39 7.21 6.42 7.35
CA VAL A 39 8.06 5.28 7.06
C VAL A 39 8.61 5.39 5.65
N GLY A 40 9.91 5.64 5.57
CA GLY A 40 10.84 5.32 4.50
C GLY A 40 10.53 5.65 3.04
N GLY A 41 9.56 6.49 2.70
CA GLY A 41 9.29 6.88 1.31
C GLY A 41 10.33 7.86 0.74
N ILE A 42 10.59 7.77 -0.58
CA ILE A 42 11.47 8.70 -1.34
C ILE A 42 10.88 10.12 -1.39
N TYR A 43 9.65 10.28 -0.93
CA TYR A 43 8.91 11.53 -0.99
C TYR A 43 9.51 12.59 -0.07
N THR A 44 10.18 13.58 -0.66
CA THR A 44 10.46 14.86 0.02
C THR A 44 9.34 15.82 -0.37
N GLU A 45 8.61 16.36 0.61
CA GLU A 45 7.56 17.36 0.37
C GLU A 45 8.07 18.46 -0.58
N PRO A 46 7.31 18.83 -1.62
CA PRO A 46 7.64 20.01 -2.41
C PRO A 46 7.58 21.24 -1.49
N THR A 47 8.66 22.02 -1.43
CA THR A 47 8.67 23.32 -0.76
C THR A 47 7.73 24.26 -1.52
N THR A 48 6.56 24.50 -1.00
CA THR A 48 5.62 25.49 -1.54
C THR A 48 6.09 26.89 -1.16
N LYS A 49 6.32 27.74 -2.17
CA LYS A 49 6.43 29.19 -1.95
C LYS A 49 5.03 29.76 -1.76
N ASP A 50 4.91 30.69 -0.80
CA ASP A 50 3.70 31.43 -0.50
C ASP A 50 2.91 31.86 -1.75
N LEU A 51 1.67 31.39 -1.86
CA LEU A 51 0.65 31.97 -2.70
C LEU A 51 -0.10 32.99 -1.86
N GLY A 52 0.32 34.26 -1.94
CA GLY A 52 -0.29 35.35 -1.19
C GLY A 52 -1.79 35.50 -1.45
N GLU A 53 -2.53 35.74 -0.38
CA GLU A 53 -3.83 36.41 -0.30
C GLU A 53 -5.12 35.80 -0.88
N ILE A 54 -5.28 34.47 -1.03
CA ILE A 54 -6.62 33.94 -1.40
C ILE A 54 -7.40 33.37 -0.20
N THR A 55 -6.81 33.25 0.97
CA THR A 55 -7.45 32.59 2.11
C THR A 55 -8.00 33.59 3.15
N LYS A 56 -9.07 34.27 2.84
CA LYS A 56 -9.90 34.96 3.86
C LYS A 56 -10.86 34.04 4.61
N VAL A 57 -10.80 32.72 4.40
CA VAL A 57 -11.60 31.73 5.13
C VAL A 57 -10.65 30.86 5.90
N ASP A 58 -10.65 30.91 7.22
CA ASP A 58 -9.81 30.12 8.14
C ASP A 58 -9.94 28.59 7.89
N PHE A 59 -11.03 28.16 7.27
CA PHE A 59 -11.28 26.77 6.92
C PHE A 59 -10.21 26.18 5.99
N PHE A 60 -9.69 26.95 5.03
CA PHE A 60 -8.66 26.49 4.09
C PHE A 60 -7.23 26.58 4.63
N LYS A 61 -7.06 27.24 5.77
CA LYS A 61 -5.76 27.37 6.42
C LYS A 61 -5.31 26.00 6.95
N GLY A 62 -4.16 25.52 6.49
CA GLY A 62 -3.60 24.22 6.88
C GLY A 62 -4.11 23.02 6.08
N LEU A 63 -4.93 23.21 5.01
CA LEU A 63 -5.22 22.16 4.06
C LEU A 63 -3.98 21.87 3.21
N LYS A 64 -3.66 20.60 3.08
CA LYS A 64 -2.65 20.08 2.16
C LYS A 64 -3.35 19.34 1.05
N PHE A 65 -2.88 19.52 -0.18
CA PHE A 65 -3.32 18.77 -1.35
C PHE A 65 -2.09 18.15 -1.99
N ARG A 66 -2.15 16.87 -2.28
CA ARG A 66 -1.13 16.14 -3.01
C ARG A 66 -1.83 15.32 -4.09
N GLY A 67 -1.17 15.13 -5.21
CA GLY A 67 -1.73 14.29 -6.26
C GLY A 67 -0.65 13.67 -7.10
N TRP A 68 -0.96 12.48 -7.62
CA TRP A 68 -0.07 11.75 -8.51
C TRP A 68 -0.84 10.92 -9.53
N ILE A 69 -0.18 10.70 -10.66
CA ILE A 69 -0.59 9.78 -11.70
C ILE A 69 0.55 8.80 -11.90
N ASP A 70 0.30 7.53 -11.62
CA ASP A 70 1.22 6.42 -11.70
C ASP A 70 0.87 5.52 -12.88
N THR A 71 1.85 5.30 -13.75
CA THR A 71 1.72 4.46 -14.94
C THR A 71 2.92 3.53 -15.03
N TYR A 72 2.75 2.37 -15.65
CA TYR A 72 3.85 1.46 -15.90
C TYR A 72 3.75 0.73 -17.24
N PHE A 73 4.89 0.21 -17.65
CA PHE A 73 5.02 -0.83 -18.68
C PHE A 73 6.01 -1.87 -18.16
N GLU A 74 5.62 -3.13 -18.18
CA GLU A 74 6.46 -4.23 -17.70
C GLU A 74 6.39 -5.42 -18.65
N GLY A 75 7.54 -6.08 -18.89
CA GLY A 75 7.66 -7.29 -19.68
C GLY A 75 8.13 -8.45 -18.82
N ASN A 76 7.36 -9.55 -18.82
CA ASN A 76 7.71 -10.82 -18.19
C ASN A 76 8.40 -11.74 -19.20
N PHE A 77 9.64 -12.18 -18.90
CA PHE A 77 10.41 -13.04 -19.80
C PHE A 77 9.86 -14.46 -19.88
N ASN A 78 9.00 -14.88 -18.97
CA ASN A 78 8.27 -16.14 -19.10
C ASN A 78 7.20 -16.08 -20.20
N ASP A 79 6.92 -14.88 -20.76
CA ASP A 79 5.93 -14.66 -21.82
C ASP A 79 4.59 -15.39 -21.52
N PRO A 80 3.95 -15.12 -20.36
CA PRO A 80 2.75 -15.81 -19.96
C PRO A 80 1.62 -15.55 -20.95
N LYS A 81 0.83 -16.59 -21.26
CA LYS A 81 -0.42 -16.38 -22.00
C LYS A 81 -1.43 -15.72 -21.06
N ARG A 82 -2.25 -14.84 -21.61
CA ARG A 82 -3.49 -14.41 -20.96
C ARG A 82 -4.41 -15.62 -20.80
N SER A 83 -4.21 -16.42 -19.79
CA SER A 83 -5.08 -17.54 -19.47
C SER A 83 -5.46 -17.48 -18.01
N VAL A 84 -6.75 -17.59 -17.76
CA VAL A 84 -7.33 -17.79 -16.44
C VAL A 84 -6.73 -19.07 -15.87
N VAL A 85 -5.76 -18.96 -14.96
CA VAL A 85 -5.31 -20.12 -14.18
C VAL A 85 -6.38 -20.34 -13.10
N GLU A 86 -7.01 -21.50 -13.12
CA GLU A 86 -7.90 -21.97 -12.06
C GLU A 86 -7.08 -22.32 -10.82
N ALA A 87 -6.83 -21.40 -9.94
CA ALA A 87 -6.27 -21.66 -8.62
C ALA A 87 -7.34 -21.56 -7.53
N ASN A 88 -7.29 -22.44 -6.55
CA ASN A 88 -8.28 -22.58 -5.51
C ASN A 88 -8.23 -21.45 -4.48
N GLN A 89 -9.42 -20.96 -4.14
CA GLN A 89 -9.89 -20.23 -2.96
C GLN A 89 -9.12 -18.96 -2.56
N ASP A 90 -9.64 -17.98 -2.06
CA ASP A 90 -9.26 -16.63 -1.60
C ASP A 90 -8.52 -15.69 -2.57
N LEU A 91 -7.66 -16.17 -3.47
CA LEU A 91 -7.16 -15.43 -4.63
C LEU A 91 -8.12 -15.47 -5.83
N SER A 92 -9.32 -16.03 -5.69
CA SER A 92 -10.35 -16.10 -6.75
C SER A 92 -10.73 -14.74 -7.33
N VAL A 93 -10.48 -13.67 -6.58
CA VAL A 93 -10.73 -12.29 -6.98
C VAL A 93 -9.70 -11.79 -7.99
N LEU A 94 -8.45 -12.20 -7.86
CA LEU A 94 -7.41 -11.86 -8.84
C LEU A 94 -7.59 -12.62 -10.17
N LYS A 95 -8.39 -13.70 -10.20
CA LYS A 95 -8.68 -14.52 -11.38
C LYS A 95 -9.59 -13.87 -12.43
N SER A 96 -10.40 -12.91 -12.06
CA SER A 96 -11.33 -12.26 -13.00
C SER A 96 -10.66 -11.24 -13.91
N ARG A 97 -9.38 -10.94 -13.69
CA ARG A 97 -8.58 -10.01 -14.49
C ARG A 97 -7.53 -10.78 -15.28
N ASP A 98 -7.18 -10.28 -16.46
CA ASP A 98 -6.05 -10.75 -17.28
C ASP A 98 -4.71 -10.49 -16.59
N LEU A 99 -4.53 -11.00 -15.35
CA LEU A 99 -3.27 -10.88 -14.62
C LEU A 99 -2.26 -11.83 -15.25
N THR A 100 -1.14 -11.32 -15.67
CA THR A 100 -0.13 -12.07 -16.41
C THR A 100 1.22 -12.14 -15.73
N ILE A 101 1.36 -11.50 -14.55
CA ILE A 101 2.57 -11.53 -13.74
C ILE A 101 2.23 -12.03 -12.34
N GLU A 102 2.54 -13.28 -12.04
CA GLU A 102 2.29 -13.89 -10.73
C GLU A 102 3.20 -13.28 -9.66
N GLY A 103 2.72 -13.28 -8.42
CA GLY A 103 3.47 -12.75 -7.29
C GLY A 103 3.50 -11.23 -7.22
N ARG A 104 2.69 -10.54 -8.04
CA ARG A 104 2.53 -9.08 -8.06
C ARG A 104 1.23 -8.65 -7.42
N THR A 105 1.23 -7.43 -6.88
CA THR A 105 0.03 -6.83 -6.32
C THR A 105 -0.62 -5.87 -7.29
N PHE A 106 0.12 -4.90 -7.82
CA PHE A 106 -0.43 -3.82 -8.64
C PHE A 106 0.16 -3.72 -10.05
N ASP A 107 1.40 -4.17 -10.25
CA ASP A 107 2.11 -4.25 -11.53
C ASP A 107 1.86 -5.60 -12.22
N VAL A 108 0.60 -5.88 -12.54
CA VAL A 108 0.10 -7.23 -12.87
C VAL A 108 -0.02 -7.52 -14.37
N HIS A 109 0.14 -6.51 -15.24
CA HIS A 109 -0.08 -6.63 -16.68
C HIS A 109 1.22 -6.78 -17.46
N ASP A 110 1.43 -7.93 -18.12
CA ASP A 110 2.56 -8.14 -19.01
C ASP A 110 2.39 -7.37 -20.33
N ARG A 111 3.44 -6.66 -20.76
CA ARG A 111 3.53 -5.93 -22.04
C ARG A 111 2.34 -5.02 -22.32
N SER A 112 1.87 -4.34 -21.31
CA SER A 112 0.78 -3.38 -21.39
C SER A 112 1.20 -2.03 -20.79
N PHE A 113 0.84 -0.94 -21.45
CA PHE A 113 0.86 0.38 -20.82
C PHE A 113 -0.37 0.48 -19.92
N SER A 114 -0.14 0.61 -18.62
CA SER A 114 -1.19 0.54 -17.62
C SER A 114 -1.22 1.79 -16.76
N LEU A 115 -2.43 2.27 -16.42
CA LEU A 115 -2.65 3.27 -15.40
C LEU A 115 -2.78 2.54 -14.06
N SER A 116 -1.70 2.54 -13.28
CA SER A 116 -1.69 1.90 -11.97
C SER A 116 -2.58 2.65 -10.99
N LEU A 117 -2.30 3.96 -10.80
CA LEU A 117 -3.00 4.76 -9.80
C LEU A 117 -3.07 6.22 -10.22
N ALA A 118 -4.26 6.83 -10.14
CA ALA A 118 -4.44 8.27 -10.11
C ALA A 118 -5.05 8.62 -8.76
N GLU A 119 -4.36 9.42 -7.94
CA GLU A 119 -4.80 9.72 -6.58
C GLU A 119 -4.75 11.21 -6.27
N LEU A 120 -5.76 11.66 -5.51
CA LEU A 120 -5.82 12.97 -4.90
C LEU A 120 -5.96 12.82 -3.39
N GLU A 121 -4.97 13.30 -2.66
CA GLU A 121 -4.95 13.35 -1.20
C GLU A 121 -5.28 14.76 -0.72
N ILE A 122 -6.25 14.86 0.20
CA ILE A 122 -6.68 16.09 0.86
C ILE A 122 -6.57 15.89 2.37
N GLU A 123 -5.73 16.67 3.02
CA GLU A 123 -5.48 16.52 4.45
C GLU A 123 -5.50 17.84 5.20
N ARG A 124 -6.09 17.82 6.40
CA ARG A 124 -5.90 18.82 7.44
C ARG A 124 -5.37 18.13 8.68
N VAL A 125 -4.11 18.37 9.01
CA VAL A 125 -3.48 17.83 10.23
C VAL A 125 -3.96 18.66 11.43
N PRO A 126 -4.58 18.04 12.47
CA PRO A 126 -5.05 18.76 13.64
C PRO A 126 -3.91 19.10 14.59
N GLY A 127 -3.94 20.29 15.17
CA GLY A 127 -3.18 20.64 16.38
C GLY A 127 -3.86 20.13 17.66
N VAL A 128 -3.21 20.32 18.82
CA VAL A 128 -3.79 19.93 20.13
C VAL A 128 -5.10 20.69 20.38
N GLY A 129 -6.18 19.98 20.65
CA GLY A 129 -7.52 20.54 20.81
C GLY A 129 -8.27 20.81 19.51
N GLU A 130 -7.70 20.38 18.36
CA GLU A 130 -8.30 20.64 17.05
C GLU A 130 -8.81 19.34 16.38
N VAL A 131 -9.72 19.55 15.42
CA VAL A 131 -10.22 18.51 14.51
C VAL A 131 -9.47 18.58 13.19
N GLY A 132 -9.07 17.42 12.66
CA GLY A 132 -8.50 17.25 11.34
C GLY A 132 -9.25 16.19 10.54
N PHE A 133 -8.82 15.98 9.31
CA PHE A 133 -9.31 14.90 8.46
C PHE A 133 -8.28 14.55 7.39
N LYS A 134 -8.42 13.36 6.85
CA LYS A 134 -7.71 12.92 5.64
C LYS A 134 -8.71 12.26 4.70
N LEU A 135 -8.61 12.58 3.40
CA LEU A 135 -9.41 11.99 2.32
C LEU A 135 -8.49 11.71 1.13
N ASP A 136 -8.39 10.44 0.73
CA ASP A 136 -7.67 10.00 -0.45
C ASP A 136 -8.66 9.42 -1.46
N LEU A 137 -8.74 10.04 -2.64
CA LEU A 137 -9.54 9.59 -3.77
C LEU A 137 -8.63 8.91 -4.78
N ALA A 138 -8.89 7.63 -5.05
CA ALA A 138 -8.02 6.76 -5.84
C ALA A 138 -8.77 6.10 -7.00
N PHE A 139 -8.10 6.00 -8.15
CA PHE A 139 -8.63 5.43 -9.39
C PHE A 139 -7.52 4.65 -10.11
N GLY A 140 -7.85 3.60 -10.83
CA GLY A 140 -6.92 2.79 -11.61
C GLY A 140 -6.85 1.34 -11.14
N ASP A 141 -5.94 0.57 -11.75
CA ASP A 141 -5.81 -0.88 -11.50
C ASP A 141 -5.55 -1.20 -10.02
N THR A 142 -4.69 -0.40 -9.37
CA THR A 142 -4.39 -0.52 -7.94
C THR A 142 -5.66 -0.47 -7.09
N GLN A 143 -6.51 0.55 -7.30
CA GLN A 143 -7.73 0.71 -6.52
C GLN A 143 -8.74 -0.40 -6.81
N ASP A 144 -8.82 -0.84 -8.05
CA ASP A 144 -9.68 -1.97 -8.42
C ASP A 144 -9.26 -3.28 -7.76
N ILE A 145 -7.95 -3.54 -7.62
CA ILE A 145 -7.40 -4.72 -6.94
C ILE A 145 -7.70 -4.66 -5.43
N ILE A 146 -7.55 -3.48 -4.81
CA ILE A 146 -7.93 -3.27 -3.40
C ILE A 146 -9.42 -3.53 -3.20
N VAL A 147 -10.28 -3.04 -4.09
CA VAL A 147 -11.73 -3.29 -4.06
C VAL A 147 -12.03 -4.79 -4.13
N ASP A 148 -11.33 -5.51 -4.99
CA ASP A 148 -11.50 -6.96 -5.12
C ASP A 148 -11.03 -7.69 -3.85
N THR A 149 -9.96 -7.22 -3.22
CA THR A 149 -9.50 -7.74 -1.91
C THR A 149 -10.55 -7.52 -0.80
N ILE A 150 -11.20 -6.34 -0.76
CA ILE A 150 -12.31 -6.06 0.17
C ILE A 150 -13.49 -7.02 -0.06
N LYS A 151 -13.85 -7.30 -1.32
CA LYS A 151 -14.90 -8.26 -1.65
C LYS A 151 -14.56 -9.65 -1.14
N ALA A 152 -13.35 -10.11 -1.39
CA ALA A 152 -12.88 -11.42 -0.92
C ALA A 152 -12.92 -11.51 0.61
N ALA A 153 -12.32 -10.55 1.31
CA ALA A 153 -12.26 -10.53 2.77
C ALA A 153 -13.65 -10.45 3.41
N SER A 154 -14.56 -9.65 2.83
CA SER A 154 -15.93 -9.47 3.35
C SER A 154 -16.92 -10.55 2.94
N GLY A 155 -16.57 -11.46 2.02
CA GLY A 155 -17.49 -12.45 1.44
C GLY A 155 -18.60 -11.82 0.58
N LYS A 156 -18.46 -10.56 0.13
CA LYS A 156 -19.47 -9.82 -0.62
C LYS A 156 -19.17 -9.83 -2.12
N SER A 157 -20.22 -9.94 -2.94
CA SER A 157 -20.11 -9.86 -4.41
C SER A 157 -19.94 -8.44 -4.95
N SER A 158 -20.26 -7.42 -4.14
CA SER A 158 -20.16 -6.01 -4.51
C SER A 158 -19.73 -5.16 -3.33
N VAL A 159 -19.11 -4.03 -3.62
CA VAL A 159 -18.77 -2.99 -2.65
C VAL A 159 -19.50 -1.70 -2.97
N SER A 160 -19.56 -0.79 -2.02
CA SER A 160 -20.11 0.56 -2.21
C SER A 160 -19.21 1.40 -3.13
N ASP A 161 -19.75 2.48 -3.72
CA ASP A 161 -18.94 3.45 -4.46
C ASP A 161 -17.93 4.14 -3.53
N PHE A 162 -18.23 4.26 -2.23
CA PHE A 162 -17.27 4.72 -1.24
C PHE A 162 -16.05 3.82 -1.20
N ASP A 163 -16.21 2.50 -1.07
CA ASP A 163 -15.09 1.56 -1.07
C ASP A 163 -14.32 1.54 -2.39
N ARG A 164 -15.04 1.81 -3.50
CA ARG A 164 -14.48 1.79 -4.85
C ARG A 164 -13.52 2.94 -5.13
N TYR A 165 -13.77 4.14 -4.59
CA TYR A 165 -13.04 5.35 -4.97
C TYR A 165 -12.36 6.05 -3.79
N VAL A 166 -12.67 5.66 -2.57
CA VAL A 166 -12.10 6.25 -1.37
C VAL A 166 -11.12 5.27 -0.74
N GLN A 167 -9.82 5.53 -0.90
CA GLN A 167 -8.76 4.71 -0.31
C GLN A 167 -8.60 5.02 1.18
N HIS A 168 -8.67 6.29 1.54
CA HIS A 168 -8.63 6.76 2.93
C HIS A 168 -9.72 7.79 3.18
N ALA A 169 -10.43 7.67 4.30
CA ALA A 169 -11.33 8.71 4.82
C ALA A 169 -11.41 8.62 6.33
N SER A 170 -10.78 9.56 7.02
CA SER A 170 -10.78 9.60 8.48
C SER A 170 -10.99 10.99 9.04
N LEU A 171 -11.66 11.06 10.19
CA LEU A 171 -11.68 12.22 11.06
C LEU A 171 -10.67 12.03 12.17
N SER A 172 -9.99 13.11 12.54
CA SER A 172 -8.98 13.14 13.60
C SER A 172 -9.33 14.16 14.64
N TYR A 173 -9.08 13.85 15.91
CA TYR A 173 -9.13 14.83 17.01
C TYR A 173 -7.94 14.63 17.93
N VAL A 174 -7.25 15.69 18.31
CA VAL A 174 -6.15 15.62 19.27
C VAL A 174 -6.64 16.09 20.63
N VAL A 175 -6.91 15.14 21.53
CA VAL A 175 -7.36 15.38 22.89
C VAL A 175 -6.25 16.12 23.65
N PRO A 176 -6.51 17.26 24.33
CA PRO A 176 -5.49 18.05 25.01
C PRO A 176 -5.07 17.44 26.37
N ILE A 177 -4.48 16.24 26.34
CA ILE A 177 -3.93 15.53 27.48
C ILE A 177 -2.44 15.27 27.22
N GLY A 178 -1.57 15.74 28.07
CA GLY A 178 -0.12 15.65 27.90
C GLY A 178 0.36 16.33 26.61
N LYS A 179 1.04 15.60 25.73
CA LYS A 179 1.46 16.09 24.40
C LYS A 179 0.33 16.09 23.36
N GLY A 180 -0.83 15.58 23.71
CA GLY A 180 -1.98 15.41 22.83
C GLY A 180 -2.19 13.93 22.44
N ILE A 181 -3.34 13.36 22.79
CA ILE A 181 -3.73 12.01 22.34
C ILE A 181 -4.49 12.17 21.04
N ARG A 182 -3.92 11.71 19.93
CA ARG A 182 -4.60 11.71 18.63
C ARG A 182 -5.52 10.51 18.54
N VAL A 183 -6.77 10.76 18.17
CA VAL A 183 -7.79 9.75 17.90
C VAL A 183 -8.26 9.94 16.47
N ASP A 184 -8.11 8.91 15.63
CA ASP A 184 -8.64 8.87 14.28
C ASP A 184 -9.77 7.85 14.21
N ILE A 185 -10.83 8.17 13.46
CA ILE A 185 -11.95 7.26 13.18
C ILE A 185 -12.28 7.29 11.69
N GLY A 186 -12.41 6.12 11.08
CA GLY A 186 -12.77 5.97 9.67
C GLY A 186 -12.10 4.80 8.99
N LYS A 187 -11.85 4.95 7.69
CA LYS A 187 -11.10 4.03 6.84
C LYS A 187 -9.70 4.59 6.62
N PHE A 188 -8.68 3.78 6.82
CA PHE A 188 -7.28 4.17 6.65
C PHE A 188 -6.44 3.00 6.09
N VAL A 189 -5.35 3.32 5.42
CA VAL A 189 -4.36 2.32 4.99
C VAL A 189 -3.71 1.68 6.21
N THR A 190 -3.25 0.45 6.06
CA THR A 190 -2.59 -0.28 7.15
C THR A 190 -1.36 0.46 7.68
N HIS A 191 -1.03 0.22 8.94
CA HIS A 191 0.23 0.65 9.58
C HIS A 191 1.29 -0.45 9.58
N ILE A 192 0.93 -1.63 9.06
CA ILE A 192 1.78 -2.81 9.04
C ILE A 192 2.66 -2.78 7.78
N GLY A 193 3.91 -3.20 7.93
CA GLY A 193 4.83 -3.38 6.82
C GLY A 193 5.61 -2.13 6.42
N GLY A 194 6.70 -2.33 5.68
CA GLY A 194 7.63 -1.30 5.23
C GLY A 194 7.29 -0.65 3.89
N GLU A 195 6.18 -1.04 3.26
CA GLU A 195 5.68 -0.48 2.00
C GLU A 195 4.24 0.02 2.16
N THR A 196 3.81 0.92 1.29
CA THR A 196 2.45 1.47 1.21
C THR A 196 1.82 1.14 -0.15
N ILE A 197 0.51 1.41 -0.31
CA ILE A 197 -0.21 1.19 -1.56
C ILE A 197 0.44 1.99 -2.70
N GLU A 198 0.79 3.24 -2.44
CA GLU A 198 1.28 4.18 -3.44
C GLU A 198 2.78 3.92 -3.75
N SER A 199 3.08 3.55 -4.98
CA SER A 199 4.45 3.27 -5.42
C SER A 199 5.40 4.44 -5.17
N ILE A 200 4.91 5.67 -5.29
CA ILE A 200 5.70 6.90 -5.08
C ILE A 200 6.30 6.98 -3.68
N LYS A 201 5.64 6.39 -2.68
CA LYS A 201 6.08 6.36 -1.28
C LYS A 201 7.03 5.20 -0.98
N ASN A 202 7.20 4.25 -1.91
CA ASN A 202 8.01 3.04 -1.76
C ASN A 202 9.42 3.20 -2.35
N HIS A 203 10.36 2.41 -1.88
CA HIS A 203 11.75 2.42 -2.36
C HIS A 203 11.88 1.80 -3.77
N ASN A 204 11.11 0.74 -4.07
CA ASN A 204 11.01 0.08 -5.35
C ASN A 204 9.66 0.42 -6.02
N TYR A 205 9.56 0.20 -7.35
CA TYR A 205 8.29 0.36 -8.05
C TYR A 205 7.33 -0.77 -7.72
N SER A 206 7.73 -2.02 -7.94
CA SER A 206 6.94 -3.18 -7.57
C SER A 206 6.94 -3.43 -6.07
N HIS A 207 5.83 -3.94 -5.55
CA HIS A 207 5.70 -4.29 -4.13
C HIS A 207 6.37 -5.63 -3.81
N ALA A 208 6.85 -5.77 -2.58
CA ALA A 208 7.42 -6.99 -2.05
C ALA A 208 6.37 -8.11 -1.92
N PHE A 209 6.81 -9.37 -1.85
CA PHE A 209 5.94 -10.50 -1.50
C PHE A 209 5.27 -10.30 -0.14
N PHE A 210 5.94 -9.64 0.81
CA PHE A 210 5.35 -9.27 2.08
C PHE A 210 4.10 -8.43 1.93
N TYR A 211 4.22 -7.35 1.18
CA TYR A 211 3.10 -6.46 0.93
C TYR A 211 1.95 -7.20 0.23
N THR A 212 2.29 -8.06 -0.73
CA THR A 212 1.32 -8.83 -1.50
C THR A 212 0.57 -9.86 -0.66
N TYR A 213 1.26 -10.57 0.24
CA TYR A 213 0.75 -11.80 0.85
C TYR A 213 0.70 -11.79 2.38
N ALA A 214 1.53 -10.98 3.07
CA ALA A 214 1.70 -11.11 4.51
C ALA A 214 0.80 -10.19 5.33
N ILE A 215 0.36 -9.04 4.79
CA ILE A 215 -0.24 -7.94 5.55
C ILE A 215 -1.58 -7.49 4.97
N PRO A 216 -2.46 -6.81 5.75
CA PRO A 216 -3.64 -6.12 5.20
C PRO A 216 -3.22 -4.88 4.41
N PHE A 217 -4.07 -4.41 3.47
CA PHE A 217 -3.87 -3.15 2.76
C PHE A 217 -4.54 -1.97 3.47
N GLN A 218 -5.65 -2.23 4.13
CA GLN A 218 -6.46 -1.20 4.77
C GLN A 218 -7.25 -1.73 5.96
N ASP A 219 -7.61 -0.81 6.83
CA ASP A 219 -8.39 -1.04 8.03
C ASP A 219 -9.55 -0.03 8.13
N SER A 220 -10.61 -0.39 8.85
CA SER A 220 -11.70 0.53 9.19
C SER A 220 -12.04 0.41 10.65
N GLY A 221 -11.97 1.54 11.39
CA GLY A 221 -12.18 1.53 12.81
C GLY A 221 -11.68 2.78 13.52
N ILE A 222 -11.04 2.57 14.65
CA ILE A 222 -10.47 3.62 15.50
C ILE A 222 -8.97 3.37 15.67
N ARG A 223 -8.18 4.43 15.56
CA ARG A 223 -6.75 4.45 15.89
C ARG A 223 -6.52 5.49 16.97
N VAL A 224 -5.68 5.16 17.96
CA VAL A 224 -5.21 6.07 19.01
C VAL A 224 -3.70 6.10 18.96
N HIS A 225 -3.11 7.31 18.95
CA HIS A 225 -1.67 7.53 18.94
C HIS A 225 -1.27 8.49 20.05
N TYR A 226 -0.15 8.21 20.71
CA TYR A 226 0.40 9.08 21.74
C TYR A 226 1.94 9.13 21.73
N ASP A 227 2.48 10.34 21.57
CA ASP A 227 3.92 10.62 21.69
C ASP A 227 4.31 10.81 23.17
N TRP A 228 4.99 9.82 23.76
CA TRP A 228 5.53 9.90 25.10
C TRP A 228 6.72 10.87 25.18
N THR A 229 7.61 10.74 24.18
CA THR A 229 8.76 11.62 23.98
C THR A 229 8.85 12.02 22.51
N ASP A 230 9.87 12.77 22.11
CA ASP A 230 10.11 13.06 20.68
C ASP A 230 10.70 11.84 19.94
N ALA A 231 11.15 10.83 20.70
CA ALA A 231 11.75 9.61 20.17
C ALA A 231 10.89 8.35 20.35
N PHE A 232 9.83 8.39 21.15
CA PHE A 232 9.06 7.19 21.49
C PHE A 232 7.56 7.47 21.48
N TYR A 233 6.80 6.63 20.75
CA TYR A 233 5.35 6.67 20.70
C TYR A 233 4.72 5.27 20.84
N THR A 234 3.42 5.26 21.15
CA THR A 234 2.58 4.07 21.11
C THR A 234 1.32 4.32 20.29
N GLU A 235 0.85 3.26 19.66
CA GLU A 235 -0.39 3.23 18.90
C GLU A 235 -1.28 2.08 19.35
N PHE A 236 -2.59 2.25 19.17
CA PHE A 236 -3.54 1.21 19.41
C PHE A 236 -4.70 1.29 18.41
N TYR A 237 -4.98 0.20 17.75
CA TYR A 237 -6.04 0.07 16.74
C TYR A 237 -7.14 -0.85 17.24
N VAL A 238 -8.38 -0.47 16.95
CA VAL A 238 -9.57 -1.33 17.08
C VAL A 238 -10.31 -1.24 15.75
N VAL A 239 -10.24 -2.31 14.97
CA VAL A 239 -10.72 -2.31 13.59
C VAL A 239 -11.68 -3.47 13.32
N ASN A 240 -12.44 -3.37 12.22
CA ASN A 240 -13.42 -4.37 11.83
C ASN A 240 -12.80 -5.72 11.44
N GLY A 241 -11.53 -5.71 11.02
CA GLY A 241 -10.81 -6.90 10.57
C GLY A 241 -9.94 -6.58 9.34
N TRP A 242 -9.20 -7.57 8.90
CA TRP A 242 -8.22 -7.55 7.83
C TRP A 242 -8.87 -7.26 6.46
N ASN A 243 -8.57 -6.10 5.85
CA ASN A 243 -9.15 -5.66 4.59
C ASN A 243 -10.68 -5.54 4.60
N VAL A 244 -11.30 -5.30 5.76
CA VAL A 244 -12.75 -5.26 5.92
C VAL A 244 -13.21 -3.84 6.23
N THR A 245 -13.96 -3.22 5.31
CA THR A 245 -14.57 -1.91 5.56
C THR A 245 -15.87 -2.06 6.36
N SER A 246 -16.77 -2.95 5.90
CA SER A 246 -17.99 -3.31 6.63
C SER A 246 -17.80 -4.69 7.24
N ASP A 247 -17.89 -4.77 8.55
CA ASP A 247 -17.64 -5.99 9.30
C ASP A 247 -18.38 -7.21 8.74
N ASN A 248 -17.69 -8.34 8.66
CA ASN A 248 -18.20 -9.63 8.17
C ASN A 248 -18.48 -10.62 9.29
N ASN A 249 -18.24 -10.22 10.55
CA ASN A 249 -18.53 -10.96 11.76
C ASN A 249 -18.80 -9.97 12.92
N LYS A 250 -18.83 -10.39 14.19
CA LYS A 250 -18.99 -9.50 15.36
C LYS A 250 -17.69 -9.29 16.14
N ALA A 251 -16.63 -9.97 15.76
CA ALA A 251 -15.33 -9.81 16.39
C ALA A 251 -14.66 -8.50 15.93
N LYS A 252 -13.69 -8.05 16.69
CA LYS A 252 -12.82 -6.92 16.32
C LYS A 252 -11.37 -7.36 16.31
N THR A 253 -10.59 -6.72 15.47
CA THR A 253 -9.14 -6.89 15.41
C THR A 253 -8.48 -5.77 16.21
N PHE A 254 -7.53 -6.15 17.04
CA PHE A 254 -6.78 -5.25 17.92
C PHE A 254 -5.34 -5.13 17.43
N GLY A 255 -4.82 -3.92 17.42
CA GLY A 255 -3.48 -3.63 16.89
C GLY A 255 -2.67 -2.70 17.79
N PRO A 256 -1.97 -3.19 18.84
CA PRO A 256 -0.97 -2.40 19.52
C PRO A 256 0.28 -2.23 18.65
N GLY A 257 0.84 -1.01 18.66
CA GLY A 257 2.09 -0.66 18.00
C GLY A 257 2.98 0.21 18.87
N ILE A 258 4.28 0.14 18.66
CA ILE A 258 5.28 1.00 19.29
C ILE A 258 6.31 1.45 18.26
N GLY A 259 6.75 2.71 18.38
CA GLY A 259 7.84 3.25 17.59
C GLY A 259 8.88 3.92 18.45
N TRP A 260 10.16 3.69 18.11
CA TRP A 260 11.30 4.31 18.77
C TRP A 260 12.32 4.79 17.74
N ALA A 261 12.50 6.10 17.68
CA ALA A 261 13.40 6.79 16.76
C ALA A 261 14.32 7.75 17.54
N PRO A 262 15.38 7.24 18.21
CA PRO A 262 16.26 8.04 19.06
C PRO A 262 17.12 9.03 18.28
N SER A 263 17.26 8.85 16.98
CA SER A 263 18.00 9.77 16.11
C SER A 263 17.47 9.70 14.67
N PRO A 264 17.77 10.67 13.81
CA PRO A 264 17.43 10.62 12.38
C PRO A 264 18.05 9.45 11.62
N GLN A 265 19.10 8.84 12.18
CA GLN A 265 19.83 7.72 11.57
C GLN A 265 19.27 6.36 11.94
N PHE A 266 18.41 6.27 12.96
CA PHE A 266 17.94 4.98 13.45
C PHE A 266 16.51 5.04 13.93
N SER A 267 15.67 4.12 13.45
CA SER A 267 14.33 3.89 13.99
C SER A 267 13.96 2.42 13.97
N VAL A 268 13.08 2.03 14.88
CA VAL A 268 12.52 0.69 14.99
C VAL A 268 11.04 0.80 15.33
N TYR A 269 10.24 -0.07 14.69
CA TYR A 269 8.79 -0.16 14.88
C TYR A 269 8.43 -1.62 15.14
N PHE A 270 7.51 -1.84 16.07
CA PHE A 270 6.92 -3.15 16.33
C PHE A 270 5.41 -3.00 16.33
N ASN A 271 4.75 -3.80 15.51
CA ASN A 271 3.30 -3.83 15.40
C ASN A 271 2.79 -5.26 15.61
N TYR A 272 1.60 -5.36 16.14
CA TYR A 272 0.92 -6.63 16.30
C TYR A 272 -0.55 -6.47 15.96
N LEU A 273 -1.10 -7.39 15.16
CA LEU A 273 -2.54 -7.48 14.93
C LEU A 273 -3.05 -8.82 15.44
N VAL A 274 -4.19 -8.82 16.11
CA VAL A 274 -4.87 -10.02 16.56
C VAL A 274 -6.38 -9.86 16.46
N GLY A 275 -7.04 -10.78 15.78
CA GLY A 275 -8.49 -10.82 15.63
C GLY A 275 -8.98 -12.12 15.03
N ASN A 276 -10.29 -12.32 15.06
CA ASN A 276 -10.95 -13.36 14.30
C ASN A 276 -11.29 -12.82 12.91
N GLU A 277 -10.65 -13.37 11.88
CA GLU A 277 -10.80 -12.90 10.48
C GLU A 277 -11.72 -13.80 9.65
N GLN A 278 -12.32 -14.84 10.27
CA GLN A 278 -13.20 -15.76 9.56
C GLN A 278 -14.61 -15.18 9.45
N THR A 279 -15.17 -15.23 8.26
CA THR A 279 -16.54 -14.79 7.97
C THR A 279 -17.55 -15.57 8.80
N ASP A 280 -18.58 -14.89 9.29
CA ASP A 280 -19.69 -15.46 10.08
C ASP A 280 -19.28 -16.11 11.41
N ASN A 281 -18.06 -15.87 11.89
CA ASN A 281 -17.60 -16.36 13.19
C ASN A 281 -17.72 -15.25 14.26
N ASP A 282 -18.84 -15.24 14.97
CA ASP A 282 -19.15 -14.22 15.98
C ASP A 282 -18.38 -14.36 17.31
N LYS A 283 -17.47 -15.32 17.41
CA LYS A 283 -16.69 -15.54 18.64
C LYS A 283 -15.40 -14.74 18.62
N MET A 284 -15.32 -13.70 19.42
CA MET A 284 -14.21 -12.75 19.46
C MET A 284 -12.82 -13.38 19.68
N PHE A 285 -12.72 -14.46 20.44
CA PHE A 285 -11.44 -15.09 20.80
C PHE A 285 -11.35 -16.54 20.33
N ASN A 286 -11.90 -16.84 19.17
CA ASN A 286 -11.81 -18.16 18.54
C ASN A 286 -11.24 -18.03 17.12
N ASN A 287 -10.43 -18.99 16.69
CA ASN A 287 -9.83 -18.99 15.35
C ASN A 287 -9.03 -17.69 15.07
N LEU A 288 -8.19 -17.30 16.00
CA LEU A 288 -7.47 -16.04 15.91
C LEU A 288 -6.42 -16.06 14.80
N ARG A 289 -6.39 -14.97 14.04
CA ARG A 289 -5.25 -14.57 13.22
C ARG A 289 -4.35 -13.67 14.04
N HIS A 290 -3.07 -13.97 14.03
CA HIS A 290 -2.01 -13.19 14.66
C HIS A 290 -1.03 -12.74 13.59
N LEU A 291 -0.63 -11.46 13.61
CA LEU A 291 0.43 -10.92 12.79
C LEU A 291 1.37 -10.11 13.66
N PHE A 292 2.67 -10.44 13.58
CA PHE A 292 3.77 -9.68 14.17
C PHE A 292 4.54 -9.02 13.05
N ASP A 293 4.76 -7.71 13.13
CA ASP A 293 5.56 -6.91 12.21
C ASP A 293 6.68 -6.20 12.99
N ALA A 294 7.87 -6.21 12.45
CA ALA A 294 9.01 -5.46 12.97
C ALA A 294 9.76 -4.79 11.84
N GLN A 295 10.04 -3.51 12.00
CA GLN A 295 10.76 -2.71 11.02
C GLN A 295 11.95 -2.02 11.64
N VAL A 296 13.07 -1.99 10.93
CA VAL A 296 14.31 -1.30 11.35
C VAL A 296 14.80 -0.43 10.20
N ASN A 297 14.97 0.86 10.46
CA ASN A 297 15.64 1.78 9.54
C ASN A 297 16.98 2.20 10.12
N PHE A 298 18.02 2.16 9.29
CA PHE A 298 19.37 2.58 9.66
C PHE A 298 20.03 3.34 8.51
N ALA A 299 20.37 4.60 8.76
CA ALA A 299 21.04 5.50 7.81
C ALA A 299 22.39 5.95 8.40
N PRO A 300 23.48 5.15 8.26
CA PRO A 300 24.79 5.49 8.83
C PRO A 300 25.36 6.80 8.30
N ILE A 301 25.02 7.14 7.07
CA ILE A 301 25.31 8.43 6.43
C ILE A 301 24.04 8.90 5.69
N GLU A 302 23.98 10.18 5.34
CA GLU A 302 22.80 10.76 4.68
C GLU A 302 22.45 10.10 3.34
N GLU A 303 23.47 9.60 2.62
CA GLU A 303 23.31 8.99 1.29
C GLU A 303 22.92 7.52 1.35
N LEU A 304 23.15 6.81 2.46
CA LEU A 304 22.95 5.36 2.56
C LEU A 304 21.89 5.02 3.61
N ASN A 305 20.85 4.33 3.18
CA ASN A 305 19.79 3.84 4.07
C ASN A 305 19.61 2.33 3.90
N PHE A 306 19.52 1.64 5.02
CA PHE A 306 19.11 0.26 5.14
C PHE A 306 17.74 0.22 5.80
N HIS A 307 16.80 -0.49 5.20
CA HIS A 307 15.50 -0.78 5.78
C HIS A 307 15.32 -2.29 5.84
N LEU A 308 14.83 -2.81 6.95
CA LEU A 308 14.53 -4.23 7.18
C LEU A 308 13.10 -4.32 7.68
N ASN A 309 12.31 -5.24 7.11
CA ASN A 309 10.99 -5.61 7.59
C ASN A 309 10.92 -7.11 7.82
N LEU A 310 10.39 -7.53 8.96
CA LEU A 310 10.16 -8.92 9.35
C LEU A 310 8.69 -9.08 9.73
N ASP A 311 8.03 -10.06 9.11
CA ASP A 311 6.65 -10.44 9.43
C ASP A 311 6.55 -11.91 9.78
N TYR A 312 5.71 -12.21 10.76
CA TYR A 312 5.26 -13.56 11.06
C TYR A 312 3.78 -13.56 11.38
N ALA A 313 3.03 -14.40 10.70
CA ALA A 313 1.61 -14.55 10.93
C ALA A 313 1.17 -16.00 11.05
N ARG A 314 0.08 -16.20 11.79
CA ARG A 314 -0.60 -17.49 11.92
C ARG A 314 -2.10 -17.28 12.03
N GLU A 315 -2.87 -18.21 11.50
CA GLU A 315 -4.32 -18.27 11.67
C GLU A 315 -4.77 -19.65 12.13
N GLU A 316 -5.57 -19.70 13.19
CA GLU A 316 -6.11 -20.96 13.72
C GLU A 316 -7.29 -21.44 12.88
N ASN A 317 -7.37 -22.75 12.64
CA ASN A 317 -8.43 -23.39 11.86
C ASN A 317 -8.68 -22.73 10.50
N ALA A 318 -7.62 -22.25 9.85
CA ALA A 318 -7.67 -21.68 8.51
C ALA A 318 -7.99 -22.76 7.46
N THR A 319 -8.74 -22.39 6.42
CA THR A 319 -8.95 -23.24 5.26
C THR A 319 -7.73 -23.17 4.35
N THR A 320 -6.98 -24.24 4.23
CA THR A 320 -5.79 -24.36 3.38
C THR A 320 -6.04 -25.39 2.26
N PRO A 321 -5.18 -25.45 1.23
CA PRO A 321 -5.26 -26.52 0.22
C PRO A 321 -5.24 -27.94 0.79
N ASN A 322 -4.68 -28.14 2.00
CA ASN A 322 -4.58 -29.42 2.68
C ASN A 322 -5.71 -29.66 3.71
N GLY A 323 -6.73 -28.80 3.74
CA GLY A 323 -7.84 -28.85 4.67
C GLY A 323 -7.76 -27.80 5.80
N ILE A 324 -8.61 -27.95 6.80
CA ILE A 324 -8.66 -27.00 7.93
C ILE A 324 -7.52 -27.32 8.91
N GLN A 325 -6.64 -26.34 9.11
CA GLN A 325 -5.49 -26.43 10.01
C GLN A 325 -5.01 -25.05 10.44
N THR A 326 -4.04 -24.99 11.34
CA THR A 326 -3.36 -23.71 11.64
C THR A 326 -2.43 -23.37 10.46
N ALA A 327 -2.74 -22.29 9.75
CA ALA A 327 -1.87 -21.74 8.72
C ALA A 327 -0.76 -20.86 9.31
N GLN A 328 0.41 -20.83 8.65
CA GLN A 328 1.55 -20.00 9.05
C GLN A 328 2.24 -19.42 7.81
N TRP A 329 2.56 -18.12 7.86
CA TRP A 329 3.29 -17.42 6.81
C TRP A 329 4.14 -16.29 7.36
N GLY A 330 5.06 -15.77 6.53
CA GLY A 330 5.91 -14.64 6.89
C GLY A 330 7.31 -14.74 6.29
N GLY A 331 8.23 -13.92 6.77
CA GLY A 331 9.60 -13.91 6.26
C GLY A 331 10.36 -12.61 6.57
N VAL A 332 11.24 -12.19 5.64
CA VAL A 332 12.08 -10.99 5.77
C VAL A 332 12.27 -10.30 4.42
N THR A 333 12.19 -8.97 4.43
CA THR A 333 12.52 -8.12 3.28
C THR A 333 13.50 -7.04 3.71
N GLY A 334 14.55 -6.86 2.92
CA GLY A 334 15.58 -5.85 3.17
C GLY A 334 15.79 -4.95 1.95
N TRP A 335 15.95 -3.65 2.20
CA TRP A 335 16.26 -2.65 1.19
C TRP A 335 17.60 -1.99 1.49
N VAL A 336 18.37 -1.74 0.43
CA VAL A 336 19.55 -0.88 0.45
C VAL A 336 19.33 0.23 -0.56
N ARG A 337 19.25 1.45 -0.08
CA ARG A 337 19.05 2.65 -0.88
C ARG A 337 20.28 3.52 -0.81
N TYR A 338 20.79 3.96 -1.97
CA TYR A 338 21.95 4.83 -2.05
C TYR A 338 21.65 6.09 -2.86
N ARG A 339 21.69 7.25 -2.22
CA ARG A 339 21.49 8.54 -2.88
C ARG A 339 22.76 9.01 -3.54
N VAL A 340 22.91 8.76 -4.85
CA VAL A 340 24.08 9.22 -5.63
C VAL A 340 24.08 10.74 -5.72
N ASN A 341 22.91 11.34 -5.92
CA ASN A 341 22.68 12.78 -5.91
C ASN A 341 21.18 13.07 -5.73
N LYS A 342 20.77 14.35 -5.79
CA LYS A 342 19.36 14.75 -5.59
C LYS A 342 18.40 14.19 -6.64
N ALA A 343 18.89 13.80 -7.82
CA ALA A 343 18.08 13.33 -8.93
C ALA A 343 18.15 11.81 -9.13
N PHE A 344 19.11 11.11 -8.54
CA PHE A 344 19.33 9.68 -8.80
C PHE A 344 19.60 8.89 -7.53
N GLU A 345 18.80 7.84 -7.32
CA GLU A 345 18.81 7.00 -6.12
C GLU A 345 18.48 5.54 -6.46
N PRO A 346 19.49 4.70 -6.78
CA PRO A 346 19.29 3.26 -6.95
C PRO A 346 18.91 2.61 -5.62
N THR A 347 18.01 1.61 -5.72
CA THR A 347 17.56 0.80 -4.58
C THR A 347 17.59 -0.67 -4.93
N LEU A 348 18.20 -1.47 -4.07
CA LEU A 348 18.18 -2.93 -4.10
C LEU A 348 17.25 -3.44 -3.01
N ARG A 349 16.31 -4.33 -3.36
CA ARG A 349 15.48 -5.09 -2.44
C ARG A 349 15.83 -6.57 -2.56
N VAL A 350 15.96 -7.24 -1.43
CA VAL A 350 16.07 -8.70 -1.33
C VAL A 350 15.05 -9.19 -0.34
N GLU A 351 14.31 -10.23 -0.72
CA GLU A 351 13.20 -10.74 0.06
C GLU A 351 13.18 -12.27 0.11
N TRP A 352 12.75 -12.79 1.25
CA TRP A 352 12.47 -14.19 1.49
C TRP A 352 11.11 -14.30 2.18
N TYR A 353 10.18 -15.00 1.55
CA TYR A 353 8.82 -15.21 2.03
C TYR A 353 8.49 -16.68 2.05
N ARG A 354 7.84 -17.16 3.09
CA ARG A 354 7.38 -18.54 3.22
C ARG A 354 5.90 -18.57 3.54
N ASP A 355 5.12 -19.22 2.68
CA ASP A 355 3.77 -19.70 2.94
C ASP A 355 3.85 -21.20 3.23
N LYS A 356 3.87 -21.52 4.53
CA LYS A 356 4.12 -22.90 4.96
C LYS A 356 3.00 -23.86 4.56
N ASP A 357 1.78 -23.37 4.55
CA ASP A 357 0.56 -24.17 4.43
C ASP A 357 -0.26 -23.83 3.17
N GLY A 358 0.26 -22.96 2.29
CA GLY A 358 -0.40 -22.53 1.07
C GLY A 358 -1.62 -21.64 1.30
N PHE A 359 -1.69 -20.99 2.44
CA PHE A 359 -2.85 -20.18 2.82
C PHE A 359 -2.95 -18.87 2.04
N THR A 360 -1.83 -18.16 1.87
CA THR A 360 -1.81 -16.83 1.25
C THR A 360 -1.53 -16.86 -0.24
N THR A 361 -0.75 -17.83 -0.71
CA THR A 361 -0.37 -17.95 -2.13
C THR A 361 -1.12 -19.05 -2.88
N GLY A 362 -1.88 -19.88 -2.17
CA GLY A 362 -2.55 -21.07 -2.72
C GLY A 362 -1.63 -22.28 -2.88
N VAL A 363 -0.33 -22.15 -2.61
CA VAL A 363 0.69 -23.20 -2.71
C VAL A 363 1.61 -23.14 -1.50
N ALA A 364 1.86 -24.27 -0.85
CA ALA A 364 2.83 -24.36 0.24
C ALA A 364 4.25 -24.19 -0.33
N GLN A 365 4.80 -22.98 -0.24
CA GLN A 365 6.03 -22.62 -0.94
C GLN A 365 6.91 -21.63 -0.19
N THR A 366 8.12 -21.47 -0.71
CA THR A 366 9.07 -20.41 -0.33
C THR A 366 9.40 -19.58 -1.56
N LEU A 367 9.21 -18.27 -1.46
CA LEU A 367 9.52 -17.29 -2.49
C LEU A 367 10.77 -16.51 -2.10
N VAL A 368 11.63 -16.26 -3.08
CA VAL A 368 12.81 -15.39 -2.96
C VAL A 368 12.74 -14.37 -4.08
N GLY A 369 12.89 -13.09 -3.75
CA GLY A 369 12.89 -11.99 -4.71
C GLY A 369 14.17 -11.16 -4.63
N VAL A 370 14.65 -10.69 -5.78
CA VAL A 370 15.72 -9.68 -5.89
C VAL A 370 15.26 -8.62 -6.88
N THR A 371 15.15 -7.38 -6.40
CA THR A 371 14.65 -6.25 -7.21
C THR A 371 15.66 -5.11 -7.19
N LEU A 372 16.02 -4.61 -8.38
CA LEU A 372 16.86 -3.42 -8.56
C LEU A 372 16.07 -2.34 -9.27
N THR A 373 15.86 -1.21 -8.61
CA THR A 373 15.14 -0.04 -9.16
C THR A 373 16.08 1.14 -9.27
N MET A 374 16.05 1.82 -10.40
CA MET A 374 16.79 3.06 -10.66
C MET A 374 15.83 4.25 -10.55
N ASN A 375 15.81 4.93 -9.40
CA ASN A 375 14.90 6.04 -9.16
C ASN A 375 15.50 7.35 -9.68
N TYR A 376 14.87 7.95 -10.71
CA TYR A 376 15.24 9.25 -11.28
C TYR A 376 14.17 10.29 -10.99
N LYS A 377 14.53 11.35 -10.26
CA LYS A 377 13.67 12.50 -9.96
C LYS A 377 13.94 13.61 -10.97
N ILE A 378 12.92 14.00 -11.73
CA ILE A 378 13.01 15.00 -12.81
C ILE A 378 12.00 16.11 -12.52
N GLY A 379 12.48 17.33 -12.27
CA GLY A 379 11.60 18.49 -12.10
C GLY A 379 11.02 18.96 -13.43
N ILE A 380 9.69 19.15 -13.48
CA ILE A 380 8.99 19.69 -14.64
C ILE A 380 8.36 21.01 -14.28
N GLY A 381 9.02 22.10 -14.66
CA GLY A 381 8.52 23.45 -14.41
C GLY A 381 8.45 23.77 -12.91
N LYS A 382 7.38 24.47 -12.49
CA LYS A 382 7.24 24.97 -11.11
C LYS A 382 6.27 24.15 -10.25
N PHE A 383 5.48 23.26 -10.86
CA PHE A 383 4.29 22.67 -10.22
C PHE A 383 4.28 21.15 -10.21
N ALA A 384 5.13 20.49 -10.99
CA ALA A 384 5.12 19.04 -11.07
C ALA A 384 6.53 18.47 -11.13
N ASN A 385 6.66 17.21 -10.69
CA ASN A 385 7.86 16.41 -10.81
C ASN A 385 7.51 15.06 -11.46
N ILE A 386 8.50 14.44 -12.09
CA ILE A 386 8.42 13.04 -12.53
C ILE A 386 9.37 12.21 -11.68
N LEU A 387 8.89 11.07 -11.22
CA LEU A 387 9.70 9.97 -10.72
C LEU A 387 9.69 8.86 -11.77
N LEU A 388 10.83 8.68 -12.45
CA LEU A 388 11.03 7.63 -13.45
C LEU A 388 11.78 6.47 -12.82
N ARG A 389 11.26 5.23 -12.97
CA ARG A 389 11.66 4.07 -12.20
C ARG A 389 11.86 2.82 -13.07
N PRO A 390 12.95 2.76 -13.90
CA PRO A 390 13.35 1.48 -14.50
C PRO A 390 13.64 0.46 -13.41
N GLU A 391 13.07 -0.74 -13.54
CA GLU A 391 13.17 -1.80 -12.56
C GLU A 391 13.39 -3.15 -13.23
N TYR A 392 14.34 -3.92 -12.68
CA TYR A 392 14.50 -5.33 -12.97
C TYR A 392 14.21 -6.13 -11.72
N ARG A 393 13.41 -7.20 -11.85
CA ARG A 393 13.10 -8.09 -10.76
C ARG A 393 13.26 -9.56 -11.17
N PHE A 394 13.89 -10.33 -10.29
CA PHE A 394 14.01 -11.77 -10.33
C PHE A 394 13.23 -12.36 -9.17
N ASP A 395 12.34 -13.33 -9.46
CA ASP A 395 11.58 -14.08 -8.49
C ASP A 395 11.86 -15.58 -8.64
N HIS A 396 11.96 -16.29 -7.51
CA HIS A 396 12.15 -17.73 -7.44
C HIS A 396 11.19 -18.36 -6.43
N SER A 397 10.61 -19.50 -6.80
CA SER A 397 9.85 -20.38 -5.91
C SER A 397 10.53 -21.76 -5.84
N ASN A 398 10.45 -22.43 -4.70
CA ASN A 398 10.82 -23.86 -4.62
C ASN A 398 9.81 -24.79 -5.32
N GLU A 399 8.61 -24.26 -5.65
CA GLU A 399 7.54 -24.94 -6.37
C GLU A 399 7.37 -24.39 -7.80
N ASP A 400 6.70 -25.10 -8.68
CA ASP A 400 6.32 -24.60 -10.00
C ASP A 400 5.13 -23.65 -9.86
N PHE A 401 5.42 -22.33 -9.79
CA PHE A 401 4.46 -21.30 -9.44
C PHE A 401 4.22 -20.26 -10.55
N PHE A 402 5.27 -19.86 -11.29
CA PHE A 402 5.19 -18.79 -12.29
C PHE A 402 4.79 -19.32 -13.67
N THR A 403 3.71 -18.81 -14.25
CA THR A 403 3.16 -19.25 -15.55
C THR A 403 4.16 -19.00 -16.69
N HIS A 404 4.22 -19.96 -17.64
CA HIS A 404 5.04 -19.90 -18.85
C HIS A 404 4.20 -20.19 -20.10
N ARG A 405 4.50 -19.52 -21.24
CA ARG A 405 3.70 -19.58 -22.46
C ARG A 405 3.74 -20.91 -23.21
N GLY A 406 4.87 -21.59 -23.20
CA GLY A 406 5.14 -22.64 -24.21
C GLY A 406 4.41 -23.95 -24.02
N ASP A 407 4.18 -24.35 -22.77
CA ASP A 407 3.76 -25.70 -22.41
C ASP A 407 2.64 -25.74 -21.35
N PHE A 408 2.09 -24.60 -20.95
CA PHE A 408 1.14 -24.45 -19.85
C PHE A 408 1.68 -24.99 -18.50
N GLN A 409 2.99 -25.20 -18.41
CA GLN A 409 3.62 -25.59 -17.15
C GLN A 409 4.10 -24.35 -16.42
N ALA A 410 3.86 -24.31 -15.13
CA ALA A 410 4.47 -23.29 -14.29
C ALA A 410 5.99 -23.52 -14.18
N ARG A 411 6.73 -22.47 -13.90
CA ARG A 411 8.18 -22.45 -13.69
C ARG A 411 8.48 -22.00 -12.26
N LYS A 412 9.68 -22.38 -11.81
CA LYS A 412 10.19 -21.95 -10.50
C LYS A 412 10.75 -20.54 -10.50
N THR A 413 10.94 -19.94 -11.66
CA THR A 413 11.55 -18.60 -11.77
C THR A 413 10.75 -17.70 -12.70
N GLN A 414 10.79 -16.41 -12.39
CA GLN A 414 10.26 -15.33 -13.20
C GLN A 414 11.26 -14.18 -13.25
N HIS A 415 11.41 -13.58 -14.41
CA HIS A 415 12.19 -12.37 -14.61
C HIS A 415 11.29 -11.30 -15.23
N THR A 416 11.33 -10.11 -14.70
CA THR A 416 10.62 -8.96 -15.29
C THR A 416 11.55 -7.78 -15.46
N LEU A 417 11.28 -6.98 -16.49
CA LEU A 417 11.92 -5.71 -16.75
C LEU A 417 10.84 -4.69 -17.08
N GLY A 418 10.78 -3.62 -16.33
CA GLY A 418 9.76 -2.62 -16.47
C GLY A 418 10.23 -1.20 -16.24
N ILE A 419 9.31 -0.29 -16.41
CA ILE A 419 9.49 1.13 -16.13
C ILE A 419 8.20 1.68 -15.52
N GLY A 420 8.28 2.13 -14.27
CA GLY A 420 7.25 2.93 -13.62
C GLY A 420 7.48 4.41 -13.86
N THR A 421 6.42 5.17 -14.01
CA THR A 421 6.48 6.63 -14.18
C THR A 421 5.40 7.28 -13.36
N VAL A 422 5.81 8.07 -12.35
CA VAL A 422 4.88 8.81 -11.50
C VAL A 422 5.05 10.31 -11.72
N VAL A 423 3.97 10.96 -12.15
CA VAL A 423 3.87 12.43 -12.19
C VAL A 423 3.18 12.88 -10.91
N TYR A 424 3.76 13.82 -10.17
CA TYR A 424 3.24 14.26 -8.86
C TYR A 424 3.43 15.76 -8.60
N PHE A 425 2.59 16.31 -7.73
CA PHE A 425 2.61 17.72 -7.29
C PHE A 425 2.29 17.87 -5.81
#